data_c77f04ded0b5f0478506142c983452af
#
_entry.id   c77f04ded0b5f0478506142c983452af
#
_cell.length_a   1.000
_cell.length_b   1.000
_cell.length_c   1.000
_cell.angle_alpha   90.00
_cell.angle_beta   90.00
_cell.angle_gamma   90.00
#
_symmetry.space_group_name_H-M   'P 1'
#
loop_
_entity.id
_entity.type
_entity.pdbx_description
1 polymer ?
#
loop_
_entity_poly.entity_id
_entity_poly.type
_entity_poly.pdbx_seq_one_letter_code
_entity_poly.pdbx_strand_id
1 'polypeptide(L)'
;MSEPAVAQTVELESSGGGSLHIFRHRDFALFFSAASISNGGSWMQLVAVQALMYDLTHRGTWLGLSTVVSLVPAVLLTPYAGVLADRVSRQSILQITQTVQMCTAFALWGLYAGHVITPLWIIALGFVNGVATGFQTSAWQSFVPLLVPAEEMLQAVRLNSVQFTLARAIGPALGGLVVKFGGIGAAILTNAVTYVLVIFTLIIVRPRLTAMTSPDQGVLAGLMQGARYMWERRPLRLAVLLALAASTFGQALQYIASALSERLFHHSSEGNAGLLTALGVGALLSSGYTVRMGDRLRRSTQALVSIALFIASISLLSATHSYQLGQVAYFIAGVAHLQMAVALNTLIQGTVPDEYRGRAMSFYLLGILAGIPIGSQVLGSLGDVIGFRTTLVLDAAAFALVLGALVVSGWWRDLDATPEQISDGAPI
;
A
#
# COMPACT_ATOMS: atom_id res chain seq x y z
N MET A 1 -40.96 -12.57 45.67
CA MET A 1 -41.20 -11.41 44.76
C MET A 1 -39.79 -11.00 44.26
N SER A 2 -39.47 -11.51 43.12
CA SER A 2 -38.18 -11.27 42.42
C SER A 2 -38.46 -10.38 41.21
N GLU A 3 -37.91 -9.17 41.24
CA GLU A 3 -37.93 -8.27 40.11
C GLU A 3 -37.12 -8.81 38.91
N PRO A 4 -37.64 -8.69 37.67
CA PRO A 4 -36.86 -9.11 36.51
C PRO A 4 -35.89 -7.99 36.13
N ALA A 5 -34.64 -8.38 35.91
CA ALA A 5 -33.58 -7.53 35.35
C ALA A 5 -34.00 -7.01 33.95
N VAL A 6 -34.12 -5.69 33.83
CA VAL A 6 -34.36 -4.99 32.58
C VAL A 6 -33.08 -5.09 31.75
N ALA A 7 -33.12 -5.94 30.73
CA ALA A 7 -32.11 -5.94 29.67
C ALA A 7 -32.21 -4.61 28.91
N GLN A 8 -31.27 -3.70 29.13
CA GLN A 8 -31.06 -2.54 28.29
C GLN A 8 -30.57 -3.02 26.93
N THR A 9 -31.50 -3.14 26.00
CA THR A 9 -31.15 -3.17 24.57
C THR A 9 -30.58 -1.80 24.21
N VAL A 10 -29.28 -1.74 24.06
CA VAL A 10 -28.63 -0.60 23.41
C VAL A 10 -29.07 -0.67 21.94
N GLU A 11 -30.11 0.07 21.62
CA GLU A 11 -30.46 0.41 20.25
C GLU A 11 -29.25 1.18 19.68
N LEU A 12 -28.48 0.51 18.83
CA LEU A 12 -27.54 1.17 17.92
C LEU A 12 -28.41 1.98 16.94
N GLU A 13 -28.75 3.18 17.34
CA GLU A 13 -29.26 4.18 16.40
C GLU A 13 -28.19 4.32 15.31
N SER A 14 -28.49 3.74 14.15
CA SER A 14 -27.83 4.08 12.92
C SER A 14 -28.10 5.56 12.65
N SER A 15 -27.23 6.44 13.14
CA SER A 15 -27.27 7.85 12.80
C SER A 15 -27.10 7.97 11.28
N GLY A 16 -28.23 8.12 10.58
CA GLY A 16 -28.33 8.31 9.14
C GLY A 16 -27.80 9.68 8.67
N GLY A 17 -26.67 10.10 9.18
CA GLY A 17 -25.87 11.19 8.63
C GLY A 17 -25.05 10.63 7.47
N GLY A 18 -25.33 11.09 6.26
CA GLY A 18 -24.58 10.66 5.06
C GLY A 18 -23.07 10.74 5.28
N SER A 19 -22.29 9.90 4.60
CA SER A 19 -20.83 9.75 4.75
C SER A 19 -20.04 11.08 4.65
N LEU A 20 -20.67 12.15 4.17
CA LEU A 20 -20.08 13.49 4.03
C LEU A 20 -20.24 14.38 5.28
N HIS A 21 -21.05 13.98 6.27
CA HIS A 21 -21.27 14.77 7.48
C HIS A 21 -19.98 15.03 8.29
N ILE A 22 -19.01 14.12 8.23
CA ILE A 22 -17.71 14.24 8.89
C ILE A 22 -16.91 15.47 8.44
N PHE A 23 -17.13 15.95 7.21
CA PHE A 23 -16.46 17.14 6.67
C PHE A 23 -16.90 18.46 7.35
N ARG A 24 -17.90 18.43 8.21
CA ARG A 24 -18.24 19.56 9.10
C ARG A 24 -17.12 19.87 10.09
N HIS A 25 -16.30 18.87 10.44
CA HIS A 25 -15.12 19.08 11.28
C HIS A 25 -14.02 19.71 10.44
N ARG A 26 -13.83 21.03 10.65
CA ARG A 26 -12.87 21.84 9.89
C ARG A 26 -11.48 21.21 9.85
N ASP A 27 -10.99 20.74 10.98
CA ASP A 27 -9.64 20.19 11.10
C ASP A 27 -9.50 18.89 10.29
N PHE A 28 -10.50 18.02 10.31
CA PHE A 28 -10.54 16.83 9.47
C PHE A 28 -10.62 17.19 7.98
N ALA A 29 -11.52 18.10 7.60
CA ALA A 29 -11.71 18.52 6.22
C ALA A 29 -10.43 19.13 5.61
N LEU A 30 -9.75 20.01 6.34
CA LEU A 30 -8.49 20.62 5.91
C LEU A 30 -7.39 19.56 5.74
N PHE A 31 -7.21 18.71 6.76
CA PHE A 31 -6.18 17.66 6.71
C PHE A 31 -6.47 16.65 5.59
N PHE A 32 -7.70 16.17 5.48
CA PHE A 32 -8.11 15.22 4.46
C PHE A 32 -7.87 15.75 3.03
N SER A 33 -8.22 17.02 2.79
CA SER A 33 -8.03 17.65 1.47
C SER A 33 -6.54 17.81 1.13
N ALA A 34 -5.74 18.34 2.05
CA ALA A 34 -4.30 18.49 1.85
C ALA A 34 -3.62 17.12 1.65
N ALA A 35 -4.00 16.13 2.47
CA ALA A 35 -3.54 14.76 2.39
C ALA A 35 -3.89 14.09 1.06
N SER A 36 -5.12 14.31 0.55
CA SER A 36 -5.56 13.77 -0.74
C SER A 36 -4.71 14.29 -1.90
N ILE A 37 -4.44 15.59 -1.91
CA ILE A 37 -3.59 16.23 -2.91
C ILE A 37 -2.16 15.71 -2.81
N SER A 38 -1.60 15.63 -1.60
CA SER A 38 -0.22 15.19 -1.38
C SER A 38 -0.01 13.70 -1.69
N ASN A 39 -0.96 12.84 -1.33
CA ASN A 39 -0.88 11.44 -1.72
C ASN A 39 -0.97 11.25 -3.23
N GLY A 40 -1.81 12.02 -3.94
CA GLY A 40 -1.81 12.08 -5.40
C GLY A 40 -0.46 12.51 -5.96
N GLY A 41 0.13 13.57 -5.41
CA GLY A 41 1.47 14.05 -5.75
C GLY A 41 2.56 13.01 -5.56
N SER A 42 2.50 12.23 -4.48
CA SER A 42 3.47 11.15 -4.22
C SER A 42 3.42 10.04 -5.26
N TRP A 43 2.21 9.66 -5.73
CA TRP A 43 2.06 8.71 -6.84
C TRP A 43 2.53 9.29 -8.19
N MET A 44 2.30 10.60 -8.42
CA MET A 44 2.84 11.31 -9.59
C MET A 44 4.38 11.28 -9.59
N GLN A 45 4.99 11.60 -8.46
CA GLN A 45 6.46 11.54 -8.32
C GLN A 45 7.00 10.13 -8.50
N LEU A 46 6.31 9.09 -8.04
CA LEU A 46 6.72 7.69 -8.25
C LEU A 46 6.87 7.40 -9.75
N VAL A 47 5.87 7.78 -10.57
CA VAL A 47 5.91 7.61 -12.03
C VAL A 47 7.11 8.34 -12.64
N ALA A 48 7.30 9.61 -12.26
CA ALA A 48 8.37 10.46 -12.78
C ALA A 48 9.77 9.95 -12.38
N VAL A 49 9.94 9.52 -11.13
CA VAL A 49 11.24 9.02 -10.63
C VAL A 49 11.60 7.68 -11.25
N GLN A 50 10.63 6.79 -11.47
CA GLN A 50 10.86 5.53 -12.19
C GLN A 50 11.31 5.78 -13.64
N ALA A 51 10.63 6.70 -14.35
CA ALA A 51 11.02 7.09 -15.69
C ALA A 51 12.44 7.67 -15.69
N LEU A 52 12.72 8.64 -14.81
CA LEU A 52 14.03 9.27 -14.70
C LEU A 52 15.15 8.27 -14.37
N MET A 53 14.93 7.36 -13.41
CA MET A 53 15.91 6.34 -13.06
C MET A 53 16.21 5.43 -14.25
N TYR A 54 15.19 5.07 -15.00
CA TYR A 54 15.36 4.21 -16.17
C TYR A 54 16.05 4.95 -17.33
N ASP A 55 15.71 6.21 -17.59
CA ASP A 55 16.36 7.05 -18.62
C ASP A 55 17.86 7.25 -18.34
N LEU A 56 18.23 7.37 -17.05
CA LEU A 56 19.63 7.52 -16.65
C LEU A 56 20.45 6.22 -16.73
N THR A 57 19.80 5.06 -16.61
CA THR A 57 20.53 3.81 -16.41
C THR A 57 20.25 2.77 -17.49
N HIS A 58 19.09 2.81 -18.13
CA HIS A 58 18.54 1.79 -19.03
C HIS A 58 18.61 0.37 -18.45
N ARG A 59 18.52 0.25 -17.10
CA ARG A 59 18.60 -1.02 -16.36
C ARG A 59 17.48 -1.15 -15.34
N GLY A 60 16.80 -2.29 -15.38
CA GLY A 60 15.78 -2.66 -14.41
C GLY A 60 16.35 -2.90 -13.02
N THR A 61 17.59 -3.34 -12.90
CA THR A 61 18.31 -3.49 -11.62
C THR A 61 18.28 -2.21 -10.78
N TRP A 62 18.44 -1.04 -11.39
CA TRP A 62 18.42 0.24 -10.67
C TRP A 62 17.01 0.62 -10.19
N LEU A 63 15.97 0.25 -10.93
CA LEU A 63 14.58 0.41 -10.49
C LEU A 63 14.30 -0.45 -9.25
N GLY A 64 14.72 -1.72 -9.29
CA GLY A 64 14.64 -2.63 -8.15
C GLY A 64 15.39 -2.10 -6.94
N LEU A 65 16.67 -1.69 -7.13
CA LEU A 65 17.51 -1.15 -6.07
C LEU A 65 16.91 0.11 -5.44
N SER A 66 16.37 1.03 -6.25
CA SER A 66 15.69 2.23 -5.74
C SER A 66 14.47 1.88 -4.88
N THR A 67 13.74 0.84 -5.26
CA THR A 67 12.60 0.31 -4.50
C THR A 67 13.06 -0.31 -3.18
N VAL A 68 14.11 -1.14 -3.19
CA VAL A 68 14.71 -1.73 -1.98
C VAL A 68 15.13 -0.65 -1.01
N VAL A 69 15.90 0.32 -1.49
CA VAL A 69 16.47 1.39 -0.64
C VAL A 69 15.41 2.33 -0.08
N SER A 70 14.29 2.52 -0.80
CA SER A 70 13.18 3.35 -0.32
C SER A 70 12.25 2.60 0.64
N LEU A 71 11.95 1.33 0.41
CA LEU A 71 10.95 0.60 1.20
C LEU A 71 11.53 -0.15 2.39
N VAL A 72 12.75 -0.70 2.31
CA VAL A 72 13.34 -1.46 3.41
C VAL A 72 13.51 -0.63 4.68
N PRO A 73 14.05 0.61 4.63
CA PRO A 73 14.08 1.46 5.82
C PRO A 73 12.70 1.74 6.41
N ALA A 74 11.69 1.99 5.55
CA ALA A 74 10.32 2.22 6.00
C ALA A 74 9.79 1.00 6.77
N VAL A 75 9.98 -0.21 6.23
CA VAL A 75 9.56 -1.47 6.87
C VAL A 75 10.25 -1.66 8.22
N LEU A 76 11.57 -1.52 8.27
CA LEU A 76 12.35 -1.76 9.49
C LEU A 76 12.06 -0.74 10.59
N LEU A 77 11.74 0.51 10.22
CA LEU A 77 11.52 1.59 11.19
C LEU A 77 10.07 1.70 11.67
N THR A 78 9.10 1.17 10.93
CA THR A 78 7.67 1.25 11.30
C THR A 78 7.38 0.73 12.72
N PRO A 79 7.95 -0.40 13.21
CA PRO A 79 7.73 -0.83 14.59
C PRO A 79 8.26 0.14 15.64
N TYR A 80 9.43 0.73 15.38
CA TYR A 80 10.02 1.74 16.27
C TYR A 80 9.24 3.06 16.26
N ALA A 81 8.69 3.41 15.10
CA ALA A 81 7.85 4.59 14.92
C ALA A 81 6.57 4.52 15.77
N GLY A 82 5.98 3.34 15.94
CA GLY A 82 4.84 3.14 16.83
C GLY A 82 5.15 3.55 18.25
N VAL A 83 6.30 3.10 18.78
CA VAL A 83 6.76 3.45 20.15
C VAL A 83 7.04 4.94 20.29
N LEU A 84 7.65 5.53 19.26
CA LEU A 84 7.95 6.95 19.29
C LEU A 84 6.64 7.78 19.27
N ALA A 85 5.63 7.35 18.51
CA ALA A 85 4.32 7.99 18.43
C ALA A 85 3.53 7.95 19.76
N ASP A 86 3.88 7.02 20.66
CA ASP A 86 3.31 6.98 22.01
C ASP A 86 3.99 7.98 22.99
N ARG A 87 5.23 8.38 22.70
CA ARG A 87 6.04 9.26 23.55
C ARG A 87 6.13 10.70 23.07
N VAL A 88 5.95 10.91 21.77
CA VAL A 88 6.09 12.20 21.10
C VAL A 88 4.76 12.55 20.42
N SER A 89 4.45 13.83 20.36
CA SER A 89 3.27 14.32 19.64
C SER A 89 3.23 13.77 18.19
N ARG A 90 2.18 13.06 17.84
CA ARG A 90 1.96 12.51 16.48
C ARG A 90 2.00 13.61 15.43
N GLN A 91 1.48 14.81 15.77
CA GLN A 91 1.53 15.98 14.92
C GLN A 91 2.98 16.44 14.66
N SER A 92 3.84 16.45 15.69
CA SER A 92 5.26 16.81 15.54
C SER A 92 6.02 15.80 14.67
N ILE A 93 5.75 14.49 14.85
CA ILE A 93 6.34 13.46 14.00
C ILE A 93 5.94 13.69 12.54
N LEU A 94 4.65 13.97 12.28
CA LEU A 94 4.17 14.26 10.93
C LEU A 94 4.79 15.54 10.35
N GLN A 95 4.92 16.60 11.14
CA GLN A 95 5.56 17.84 10.68
C GLN A 95 7.02 17.61 10.28
N ILE A 96 7.78 16.90 11.12
CA ILE A 96 9.19 16.58 10.84
C ILE A 96 9.30 15.70 9.58
N THR A 97 8.55 14.60 9.50
CA THR A 97 8.64 13.67 8.39
C THR A 97 8.19 14.30 7.07
N GLN A 98 7.11 15.09 7.08
CA GLN A 98 6.65 15.84 5.91
C GLN A 98 7.66 16.90 5.47
N THR A 99 8.33 17.57 6.43
CA THR A 99 9.41 18.53 6.11
C THR A 99 10.61 17.82 5.46
N VAL A 100 11.01 16.66 5.98
CA VAL A 100 12.08 15.86 5.37
C VAL A 100 11.70 15.43 3.95
N GLN A 101 10.49 14.94 3.75
CA GLN A 101 9.99 14.54 2.42
C GLN A 101 9.90 15.72 1.45
N MET A 102 9.47 16.89 1.93
CA MET A 102 9.48 18.13 1.16
C MET A 102 10.90 18.51 0.74
N CYS A 103 11.86 18.53 1.68
CA CYS A 103 13.25 18.86 1.39
C CYS A 103 13.87 17.88 0.39
N THR A 104 13.61 16.57 0.53
CA THR A 104 14.09 15.56 -0.42
C THR A 104 13.48 15.74 -1.81
N ALA A 105 12.20 16.08 -1.92
CA ALA A 105 11.54 16.32 -3.18
C ALA A 105 12.08 17.61 -3.87
N PHE A 106 12.28 18.70 -3.11
CA PHE A 106 12.90 19.91 -3.66
C PHE A 106 14.37 19.68 -4.05
N ALA A 107 15.13 18.92 -3.25
CA ALA A 107 16.51 18.56 -3.59
C ALA A 107 16.56 17.74 -4.89
N LEU A 108 15.65 16.76 -5.04
CA LEU A 108 15.56 15.96 -6.26
C LEU A 108 15.23 16.84 -7.48
N TRP A 109 14.25 17.75 -7.33
CA TRP A 109 13.90 18.71 -8.38
C TRP A 109 15.07 19.64 -8.72
N GLY A 110 15.77 20.18 -7.71
CA GLY A 110 16.90 21.08 -7.93
C GLY A 110 18.06 20.42 -8.64
N LEU A 111 18.40 19.16 -8.27
CA LEU A 111 19.42 18.36 -8.95
C LEU A 111 19.02 18.04 -10.39
N TYR A 112 17.73 17.74 -10.63
CA TYR A 112 17.20 17.52 -11.97
C TYR A 112 17.25 18.79 -12.83
N ALA A 113 16.76 19.91 -12.30
CA ALA A 113 16.74 21.21 -12.99
C ALA A 113 18.17 21.73 -13.27
N GLY A 114 19.13 21.45 -12.38
CA GLY A 114 20.53 21.77 -12.54
C GLY A 114 21.29 20.83 -13.48
N HIS A 115 20.65 19.81 -14.04
CA HIS A 115 21.27 18.76 -14.90
C HIS A 115 22.43 18.01 -14.24
N VAL A 116 22.46 17.94 -12.90
CA VAL A 116 23.47 17.21 -12.10
C VAL A 116 22.93 15.98 -11.41
N ILE A 117 21.70 15.58 -11.72
CA ILE A 117 21.06 14.39 -11.16
C ILE A 117 21.78 13.14 -11.64
N THR A 118 22.04 12.22 -10.72
CA THR A 118 22.61 10.89 -11.00
C THR A 118 21.77 9.81 -10.32
N PRO A 119 21.87 8.53 -10.73
CA PRO A 119 21.19 7.43 -10.08
C PRO A 119 21.48 7.34 -8.58
N LEU A 120 22.70 7.67 -8.15
CA LEU A 120 23.09 7.65 -6.73
C LEU A 120 22.36 8.71 -5.91
N TRP A 121 22.10 9.91 -6.46
CA TRP A 121 21.30 10.92 -5.80
C TRP A 121 19.84 10.48 -5.62
N ILE A 122 19.26 9.82 -6.62
CA ILE A 122 17.90 9.28 -6.52
C ILE A 122 17.83 8.23 -5.40
N ILE A 123 18.82 7.33 -5.31
CA ILE A 123 18.92 6.33 -4.25
C ILE A 123 19.11 6.98 -2.87
N ALA A 124 20.04 7.94 -2.74
CA ALA A 124 20.31 8.59 -1.46
C ALA A 124 19.08 9.36 -0.94
N LEU A 125 18.43 10.14 -1.79
CA LEU A 125 17.20 10.86 -1.44
C LEU A 125 16.03 9.89 -1.19
N GLY A 126 15.96 8.79 -1.95
CA GLY A 126 15.00 7.70 -1.75
C GLY A 126 15.18 7.03 -0.38
N PHE A 127 16.41 6.81 0.08
CA PHE A 127 16.70 6.28 1.41
C PHE A 127 16.18 7.22 2.51
N VAL A 128 16.52 8.51 2.42
CA VAL A 128 16.05 9.51 3.39
C VAL A 128 14.53 9.59 3.43
N ASN A 129 13.90 9.56 2.24
CA ASN A 129 12.44 9.53 2.12
C ASN A 129 11.85 8.25 2.72
N GLY A 130 12.49 7.09 2.52
CA GLY A 130 12.08 5.82 3.12
C GLY A 130 12.13 5.82 4.64
N VAL A 131 13.19 6.38 5.24
CA VAL A 131 13.29 6.58 6.69
C VAL A 131 12.14 7.45 7.19
N ALA A 132 11.89 8.61 6.54
CA ALA A 132 10.79 9.50 6.90
C ALA A 132 9.42 8.80 6.79
N THR A 133 9.20 8.01 5.73
CA THR A 133 7.96 7.24 5.51
C THR A 133 7.71 6.22 6.62
N GLY A 134 8.76 5.55 7.12
CA GLY A 134 8.65 4.60 8.22
C GLY A 134 8.05 5.24 9.49
N PHE A 135 8.52 6.42 9.86
CA PHE A 135 7.99 7.16 11.00
C PHE A 135 6.62 7.77 10.71
N GLN A 136 6.41 8.28 9.51
CA GLN A 136 5.16 8.89 9.09
C GLN A 136 3.98 7.92 9.17
N THR A 137 4.14 6.68 8.70
CA THR A 137 3.04 5.73 8.53
C THR A 137 2.29 5.46 9.85
N SER A 138 3.02 5.20 10.93
CA SER A 138 2.42 4.96 12.25
C SER A 138 1.77 6.22 12.83
N ALA A 139 2.46 7.37 12.72
CA ALA A 139 1.95 8.64 13.19
C ALA A 139 0.68 9.06 12.44
N TRP A 140 0.63 8.86 11.12
CA TRP A 140 -0.53 9.19 10.29
C TRP A 140 -1.78 8.42 10.68
N GLN A 141 -1.67 7.10 10.80
CA GLN A 141 -2.80 6.25 11.18
C GLN A 141 -3.36 6.60 12.56
N SER A 142 -2.49 6.99 13.49
CA SER A 142 -2.89 7.39 14.83
C SER A 142 -3.38 8.84 14.92
N PHE A 143 -3.02 9.71 13.95
CA PHE A 143 -3.39 11.12 13.94
C PHE A 143 -4.79 11.36 13.38
N VAL A 144 -5.17 10.67 12.31
CA VAL A 144 -6.48 10.86 11.64
C VAL A 144 -7.66 10.73 12.61
N PRO A 145 -7.73 9.73 13.50
CA PRO A 145 -8.80 9.62 14.49
C PRO A 145 -8.90 10.80 15.45
N LEU A 146 -7.80 11.51 15.71
CA LEU A 146 -7.77 12.66 16.66
C LEU A 146 -8.44 13.93 16.10
N LEU A 147 -8.78 13.94 14.82
CA LEU A 147 -9.38 15.11 14.16
C LEU A 147 -10.90 15.14 14.27
N VAL A 148 -11.51 14.06 14.77
CA VAL A 148 -12.95 13.89 14.87
C VAL A 148 -13.37 13.42 16.26
N PRO A 149 -14.67 13.51 16.64
CA PRO A 149 -15.20 12.86 17.84
C PRO A 149 -15.04 11.34 17.82
N ALA A 150 -15.06 10.70 18.99
CA ALA A 150 -14.90 9.25 19.11
C ALA A 150 -15.96 8.47 18.33
N GLU A 151 -17.18 8.97 18.26
CA GLU A 151 -18.32 8.37 17.54
C GLU A 151 -18.09 8.32 16.02
N GLU A 152 -17.30 9.24 15.48
CA GLU A 152 -17.02 9.36 14.04
C GLU A 152 -15.64 8.80 13.64
N MET A 153 -14.86 8.29 14.59
CA MET A 153 -13.49 7.80 14.36
C MET A 153 -13.42 6.73 13.27
N LEU A 154 -14.35 5.75 13.31
CA LEU A 154 -14.38 4.68 12.31
C LEU A 154 -14.64 5.21 10.90
N GLN A 155 -15.50 6.23 10.79
CA GLN A 155 -15.79 6.87 9.51
C GLN A 155 -14.56 7.65 8.98
N ALA A 156 -13.82 8.35 9.84
CA ALA A 156 -12.58 9.03 9.47
C ALA A 156 -11.53 8.06 8.91
N VAL A 157 -11.34 6.91 9.58
CA VAL A 157 -10.42 5.86 9.13
C VAL A 157 -10.85 5.26 7.80
N ARG A 158 -12.16 5.00 7.60
CA ARG A 158 -12.69 4.51 6.32
C ARG A 158 -12.43 5.49 5.18
N LEU A 159 -12.72 6.78 5.38
CA LEU A 159 -12.48 7.81 4.37
C LEU A 159 -10.99 7.97 4.05
N ASN A 160 -10.13 7.92 5.07
CA ASN A 160 -8.68 7.94 4.85
C ASN A 160 -8.22 6.76 3.99
N SER A 161 -8.76 5.57 4.19
CA SER A 161 -8.46 4.39 3.36
C SER A 161 -8.95 4.56 1.91
N VAL A 162 -10.14 5.14 1.72
CA VAL A 162 -10.68 5.47 0.38
C VAL A 162 -9.77 6.48 -0.32
N GLN A 163 -9.32 7.51 0.40
CA GLN A 163 -8.39 8.52 -0.11
C GLN A 163 -7.08 7.92 -0.64
N PHE A 164 -6.45 7.03 0.13
CA PHE A 164 -5.24 6.33 -0.31
C PHE A 164 -5.48 5.49 -1.58
N THR A 165 -6.62 4.81 -1.63
CA THR A 165 -6.99 3.99 -2.80
C THR A 165 -7.22 4.84 -4.04
N LEU A 166 -7.93 5.97 -3.90
CA LEU A 166 -8.16 6.92 -4.99
C LEU A 166 -6.87 7.57 -5.46
N ALA A 167 -6.01 8.02 -4.55
CA ALA A 167 -4.72 8.59 -4.88
C ALA A 167 -3.84 7.61 -5.67
N ARG A 168 -3.83 6.34 -5.27
CA ARG A 168 -3.11 5.26 -5.96
C ARG A 168 -3.64 5.01 -7.38
N ALA A 169 -4.97 5.11 -7.57
CA ALA A 169 -5.59 4.88 -8.86
C ALA A 169 -5.44 6.08 -9.82
N ILE A 170 -5.64 7.30 -9.32
CA ILE A 170 -5.68 8.52 -10.13
C ILE A 170 -4.29 9.16 -10.23
N GLY A 171 -3.46 9.03 -9.19
CA GLY A 171 -2.14 9.67 -9.12
C GLY A 171 -1.23 9.36 -10.31
N PRO A 172 -1.05 8.10 -10.74
CA PRO A 172 -0.25 7.78 -11.91
C PRO A 172 -0.78 8.41 -13.20
N ALA A 173 -2.10 8.48 -13.38
CA ALA A 173 -2.71 9.14 -14.55
C ALA A 173 -2.40 10.63 -14.56
N LEU A 174 -2.59 11.32 -13.43
CA LEU A 174 -2.22 12.72 -13.28
C LEU A 174 -0.71 12.91 -13.47
N GLY A 175 0.11 12.00 -12.94
CA GLY A 175 1.56 11.99 -13.12
C GLY A 175 1.95 11.94 -14.59
N GLY A 176 1.34 11.01 -15.35
CA GLY A 176 1.56 10.89 -16.78
C GLY A 176 1.16 12.15 -17.57
N LEU A 177 0.04 12.78 -17.20
CA LEU A 177 -0.38 14.05 -17.81
C LEU A 177 0.62 15.16 -17.49
N VAL A 178 1.03 15.31 -16.23
CA VAL A 178 2.00 16.34 -15.83
C VAL A 178 3.35 16.12 -16.51
N VAL A 179 3.83 14.86 -16.56
CA VAL A 179 5.08 14.52 -17.26
C VAL A 179 4.97 14.81 -18.76
N LYS A 180 3.84 14.46 -19.39
CA LYS A 180 3.62 14.71 -20.83
C LYS A 180 3.65 16.19 -21.21
N PHE A 181 3.06 17.06 -20.39
CA PHE A 181 2.93 18.50 -20.70
C PHE A 181 4.00 19.36 -20.05
N GLY A 182 4.54 18.98 -18.92
CA GLY A 182 5.50 19.75 -18.12
C GLY A 182 6.85 19.07 -17.90
N GLY A 183 6.99 17.82 -18.34
CA GLY A 183 8.19 17.01 -18.12
C GLY A 183 8.30 16.43 -16.72
N ILE A 184 9.33 15.58 -16.53
CA ILE A 184 9.64 14.89 -15.26
C ILE A 184 9.82 15.90 -14.11
N GLY A 185 10.52 17.01 -14.38
CA GLY A 185 10.78 18.06 -13.37
C GLY A 185 9.50 18.70 -12.83
N ALA A 186 8.49 18.91 -13.67
CA ALA A 186 7.21 19.45 -13.22
C ALA A 186 6.47 18.50 -12.29
N ALA A 187 6.51 17.20 -12.54
CA ALA A 187 5.87 16.20 -11.67
C ALA A 187 6.54 16.15 -10.28
N ILE A 188 7.88 16.21 -10.24
CA ILE A 188 8.64 16.24 -8.99
C ILE A 188 8.35 17.51 -8.20
N LEU A 189 8.38 18.69 -8.89
CA LEU A 189 8.10 19.98 -8.26
C LEU A 189 6.67 20.06 -7.72
N THR A 190 5.70 19.56 -8.49
CA THR A 190 4.29 19.52 -8.07
C THR A 190 4.16 18.76 -6.75
N ASN A 191 4.78 17.59 -6.63
CA ASN A 191 4.75 16.84 -5.37
C ASN A 191 5.45 17.59 -4.24
N ALA A 192 6.61 18.19 -4.48
CA ALA A 192 7.32 19.01 -3.49
C ALA A 192 6.43 20.13 -2.91
N VAL A 193 5.66 20.80 -3.78
CA VAL A 193 4.69 21.83 -3.38
C VAL A 193 3.52 21.24 -2.59
N THR A 194 3.05 20.03 -2.92
CA THR A 194 1.94 19.42 -2.18
C THR A 194 2.29 19.13 -0.72
N TYR A 195 3.55 18.82 -0.40
CA TYR A 195 4.01 18.68 0.99
C TYR A 195 3.87 19.98 1.79
N VAL A 196 4.09 21.14 1.17
CA VAL A 196 3.89 22.46 1.82
C VAL A 196 2.45 22.59 2.30
N LEU A 197 1.47 22.14 1.52
CA LEU A 197 0.04 22.18 1.90
C LEU A 197 -0.23 21.33 3.15
N VAL A 198 0.36 20.13 3.23
CA VAL A 198 0.18 19.27 4.40
C VAL A 198 0.85 19.87 5.64
N ILE A 199 2.07 20.39 5.51
CA ILE A 199 2.81 21.03 6.62
C ILE A 199 2.01 22.23 7.14
N PHE A 200 1.53 23.09 6.23
CA PHE A 200 0.71 24.24 6.60
C PHE A 200 -0.58 23.81 7.34
N THR A 201 -1.22 22.77 6.85
CA THR A 201 -2.41 22.21 7.50
C THR A 201 -2.07 21.64 8.89
N LEU A 202 -0.96 20.94 9.04
CA LEU A 202 -0.51 20.39 10.32
C LEU A 202 -0.13 21.50 11.34
N ILE A 203 0.15 22.72 10.90
CA ILE A 203 0.37 23.88 11.81
C ILE A 203 -0.96 24.44 12.31
N ILE A 204 -1.99 24.44 11.47
CA ILE A 204 -3.29 25.07 11.78
C ILE A 204 -4.19 24.15 12.58
N VAL A 205 -4.18 22.86 12.26
CA VAL A 205 -5.08 21.85 12.82
C VAL A 205 -4.74 21.59 14.28
N ARG A 206 -5.79 21.51 15.12
CA ARG A 206 -5.69 21.23 16.55
C ARG A 206 -6.24 19.84 16.86
N PRO A 207 -5.40 18.79 16.94
CA PRO A 207 -5.86 17.46 17.28
C PRO A 207 -6.38 17.44 18.73
N ARG A 208 -7.36 16.59 18.97
CA ARG A 208 -7.89 16.36 20.30
C ARG A 208 -6.82 15.69 21.16
N LEU A 209 -6.64 16.19 22.38
CA LEU A 209 -5.71 15.61 23.34
C LEU A 209 -6.26 14.23 23.77
N THR A 210 -5.54 13.19 23.48
CA THR A 210 -5.78 11.86 24.06
C THR A 210 -4.73 11.63 25.12
N ALA A 211 -5.12 11.09 26.28
CA ALA A 211 -4.18 10.69 27.30
C ALA A 211 -3.14 9.73 26.69
N MET A 212 -1.87 10.07 26.83
CA MET A 212 -0.76 9.21 26.39
C MET A 212 -0.75 8.00 27.32
N THR A 213 -1.25 6.87 26.84
CA THR A 213 -1.15 5.59 27.57
C THR A 213 0.23 5.02 27.30
N SER A 214 1.04 4.98 28.35
CA SER A 214 2.31 4.24 28.30
C SER A 214 2.01 2.75 28.21
N PRO A 215 2.43 2.04 27.17
CA PRO A 215 2.31 0.58 27.16
C PRO A 215 3.25 0.01 28.23
N ASP A 216 2.72 -0.70 29.20
CA ASP A 216 3.50 -1.42 30.24
C ASP A 216 4.36 -2.58 29.68
N GLN A 217 4.15 -2.95 28.41
CA GLN A 217 4.88 -4.04 27.77
C GLN A 217 5.89 -3.49 26.77
N GLY A 218 7.14 -3.99 26.86
CA GLY A 218 8.19 -3.67 25.89
C GLY A 218 7.75 -4.01 24.47
N VAL A 219 7.96 -3.09 23.51
CA VAL A 219 7.54 -3.22 22.10
C VAL A 219 7.98 -4.52 21.47
N LEU A 220 9.22 -4.94 21.76
CA LEU A 220 9.76 -6.19 21.23
C LEU A 220 8.99 -7.41 21.74
N ALA A 221 8.62 -7.43 23.02
CA ALA A 221 7.80 -8.49 23.59
C ALA A 221 6.41 -8.56 22.94
N GLY A 222 5.79 -7.38 22.71
CA GLY A 222 4.51 -7.30 22.01
C GLY A 222 4.58 -7.76 20.56
N LEU A 223 5.65 -7.42 19.83
CA LEU A 223 5.90 -7.90 18.47
C LEU A 223 6.11 -9.41 18.44
N MET A 224 6.94 -9.96 19.35
CA MET A 224 7.17 -11.41 19.42
C MET A 224 5.89 -12.18 19.74
N GLN A 225 5.07 -11.67 20.64
CA GLN A 225 3.77 -12.27 20.97
C GLN A 225 2.82 -12.24 19.75
N GLY A 226 2.76 -11.12 19.02
CA GLY A 226 1.99 -11.01 17.79
C GLY A 226 2.49 -11.96 16.69
N ALA A 227 3.83 -12.05 16.50
CA ALA A 227 4.44 -12.97 15.55
C ALA A 227 4.08 -14.43 15.88
N ARG A 228 4.23 -14.80 17.16
CA ARG A 228 3.87 -16.14 17.63
C ARG A 228 2.40 -16.45 17.39
N TYR A 229 1.51 -15.51 17.74
CA TYR A 229 0.07 -15.64 17.50
C TYR A 229 -0.26 -15.89 16.04
N MET A 230 0.37 -15.13 15.11
CA MET A 230 0.17 -15.27 13.66
C MET A 230 0.73 -16.57 13.11
N TRP A 231 1.91 -17.01 13.62
CA TRP A 231 2.61 -18.18 13.06
C TRP A 231 2.03 -19.51 13.54
N GLU A 232 1.52 -19.55 14.77
CA GLU A 232 0.86 -20.75 15.33
C GLU A 232 -0.49 -21.03 14.66
N ARG A 233 -1.15 -20.00 14.10
CA ARG A 233 -2.46 -20.15 13.47
C ARG A 233 -2.34 -20.22 11.96
N ARG A 234 -2.63 -21.38 11.41
CA ARG A 234 -2.45 -21.67 9.98
C ARG A 234 -3.15 -20.67 9.04
N PRO A 235 -4.42 -20.26 9.24
CA PRO A 235 -5.08 -19.29 8.37
C PRO A 235 -4.36 -17.95 8.36
N LEU A 236 -3.86 -17.48 9.50
CA LEU A 236 -3.19 -16.18 9.63
C LEU A 236 -1.79 -16.21 9.02
N ARG A 237 -1.03 -17.30 9.28
CA ARG A 237 0.26 -17.53 8.63
C ARG A 237 0.11 -17.55 7.10
N LEU A 238 -0.91 -18.25 6.59
CA LEU A 238 -1.21 -18.31 5.17
C LEU A 238 -1.51 -16.91 4.61
N ALA A 239 -2.27 -16.09 5.32
CA ALA A 239 -2.56 -14.71 4.90
C ALA A 239 -1.28 -13.88 4.72
N VAL A 240 -0.31 -13.98 5.64
CA VAL A 240 0.98 -13.28 5.53
C VAL A 240 1.80 -13.80 4.35
N LEU A 241 1.86 -15.13 4.17
CA LEU A 241 2.60 -15.75 3.07
C LEU A 241 2.00 -15.42 1.70
N LEU A 242 0.67 -15.39 1.59
CA LEU A 242 -0.01 -14.97 0.36
C LEU A 242 0.15 -13.47 0.08
N ALA A 243 0.14 -12.63 1.11
CA ALA A 243 0.44 -11.21 0.97
C ALA A 243 1.87 -11.00 0.45
N LEU A 244 2.85 -11.71 1.01
CA LEU A 244 4.23 -11.71 0.56
C LEU A 244 4.35 -12.19 -0.90
N ALA A 245 3.74 -13.34 -1.24
CA ALA A 245 3.78 -13.89 -2.59
C ALA A 245 3.13 -12.94 -3.61
N ALA A 246 1.91 -12.46 -3.34
CA ALA A 246 1.21 -11.54 -4.24
C ALA A 246 1.98 -10.22 -4.44
N SER A 247 2.70 -9.76 -3.43
CA SER A 247 3.54 -8.56 -3.53
C SER A 247 4.82 -8.83 -4.31
N THR A 248 5.45 -9.98 -4.10
CA THR A 248 6.69 -10.36 -4.79
C THR A 248 6.45 -10.59 -6.29
N PHE A 249 5.45 -11.38 -6.65
CA PHE A 249 5.18 -11.75 -8.04
C PHE A 249 4.27 -10.75 -8.76
N GLY A 250 3.27 -10.18 -8.09
CA GLY A 250 2.26 -9.34 -8.74
C GLY A 250 2.51 -7.83 -8.58
N GLN A 251 2.62 -7.34 -7.34
CA GLN A 251 2.70 -5.90 -7.09
C GLN A 251 4.05 -5.28 -7.49
N ALA A 252 5.13 -6.07 -7.51
CA ALA A 252 6.45 -5.62 -7.93
C ALA A 252 6.46 -5.07 -9.37
N LEU A 253 5.56 -5.52 -10.25
CA LEU A 253 5.43 -5.06 -11.63
C LEU A 253 5.25 -3.54 -11.75
N GLN A 254 4.56 -2.92 -10.79
CA GLN A 254 4.36 -1.46 -10.81
C GLN A 254 5.68 -0.68 -10.65
N TYR A 255 6.68 -1.26 -9.99
CA TYR A 255 7.96 -0.62 -9.70
C TYR A 255 9.01 -0.79 -10.81
N ILE A 256 8.75 -1.70 -11.76
CA ILE A 256 9.57 -1.88 -12.97
C ILE A 256 8.84 -1.49 -14.26
N ALA A 257 7.68 -0.79 -14.13
CA ALA A 257 6.81 -0.45 -15.24
C ALA A 257 7.52 0.36 -16.35
N SER A 258 8.48 1.23 -15.99
CA SER A 258 9.28 2.00 -16.96
C SER A 258 10.14 1.08 -17.84
N ALA A 259 10.80 0.08 -17.22
CA ALA A 259 11.58 -0.91 -17.96
C ALA A 259 10.69 -1.76 -18.88
N LEU A 260 9.51 -2.17 -18.39
CA LEU A 260 8.56 -2.93 -19.21
C LEU A 260 8.00 -2.10 -20.36
N SER A 261 7.70 -0.81 -20.14
CA SER A 261 7.25 0.10 -21.20
C SER A 261 8.25 0.18 -22.35
N GLU A 262 9.54 0.35 -22.04
CA GLU A 262 10.56 0.49 -23.07
C GLU A 262 10.97 -0.85 -23.68
N ARG A 263 11.25 -1.86 -22.86
CA ARG A 263 11.81 -3.15 -23.33
C ARG A 263 10.80 -4.08 -23.97
N LEU A 264 9.53 -4.05 -23.56
CA LEU A 264 8.51 -4.92 -24.13
C LEU A 264 7.73 -4.27 -25.25
N PHE A 265 7.46 -2.97 -25.12
CA PHE A 265 6.52 -2.27 -26.00
C PHE A 265 7.17 -1.20 -26.85
N HIS A 266 8.46 -0.92 -26.66
CA HIS A 266 9.19 0.14 -27.39
C HIS A 266 8.56 1.53 -27.24
N HIS A 267 7.85 1.75 -26.13
CA HIS A 267 7.40 3.06 -25.69
C HIS A 267 8.47 3.71 -24.80
N SER A 268 8.46 5.05 -24.69
CA SER A 268 9.35 5.74 -23.77
C SER A 268 9.14 5.25 -22.32
N SER A 269 10.13 5.46 -21.46
CA SER A 269 10.02 5.15 -20.02
C SER A 269 8.82 5.82 -19.36
N GLU A 270 8.39 6.99 -19.89
CA GLU A 270 7.18 7.71 -19.46
C GLU A 270 5.88 6.95 -19.77
N GLY A 271 5.90 5.99 -20.69
CA GLY A 271 4.78 5.08 -20.96
C GLY A 271 4.34 4.26 -19.75
N ASN A 272 5.15 4.20 -18.69
CA ASN A 272 4.78 3.59 -17.42
C ASN A 272 3.51 4.18 -16.82
N ALA A 273 3.26 5.48 -17.04
CA ALA A 273 2.06 6.18 -16.57
C ALA A 273 0.76 5.54 -17.06
N GLY A 274 0.71 5.16 -18.35
CA GLY A 274 -0.45 4.49 -18.93
C GLY A 274 -0.66 3.08 -18.37
N LEU A 275 0.41 2.33 -18.11
CA LEU A 275 0.35 1.01 -17.48
C LEU A 275 -0.17 1.11 -16.04
N LEU A 276 0.39 2.03 -15.25
CA LEU A 276 0.00 2.23 -13.85
C LEU A 276 -1.42 2.82 -13.71
N THR A 277 -1.84 3.65 -14.67
CA THR A 277 -3.23 4.13 -14.75
C THR A 277 -4.19 2.97 -14.96
N ALA A 278 -3.89 2.06 -15.89
CA ALA A 278 -4.71 0.88 -16.13
C ALA A 278 -4.81 -0.01 -14.89
N LEU A 279 -3.70 -0.20 -14.15
CA LEU A 279 -3.70 -0.90 -12.86
C LEU A 279 -4.63 -0.22 -11.84
N GLY A 280 -4.55 1.10 -11.72
CA GLY A 280 -5.39 1.87 -10.81
C GLY A 280 -6.87 1.78 -11.16
N VAL A 281 -7.23 1.88 -12.45
CA VAL A 281 -8.61 1.73 -12.95
C VAL A 281 -9.13 0.32 -12.66
N GLY A 282 -8.31 -0.72 -12.87
CA GLY A 282 -8.65 -2.10 -12.53
C GLY A 282 -8.99 -2.26 -11.05
N ALA A 283 -8.16 -1.69 -10.16
CA ALA A 283 -8.40 -1.70 -8.72
C ALA A 283 -9.69 -0.94 -8.34
N LEU A 284 -9.94 0.23 -8.93
CA LEU A 284 -11.17 1.01 -8.67
C LEU A 284 -12.44 0.27 -9.07
N LEU A 285 -12.49 -0.30 -10.27
CA LEU A 285 -13.66 -1.03 -10.74
C LEU A 285 -13.90 -2.30 -9.93
N SER A 286 -12.81 -2.98 -9.54
CA SER A 286 -12.86 -4.13 -8.63
C SER A 286 -13.40 -3.75 -7.25
N SER A 287 -13.08 -2.56 -6.74
CA SER A 287 -13.65 -2.03 -5.48
C SER A 287 -15.18 -1.92 -5.55
N GLY A 288 -15.72 -1.34 -6.63
CA GLY A 288 -17.16 -1.24 -6.86
C GLY A 288 -17.85 -2.61 -6.91
N TYR A 289 -17.21 -3.59 -7.55
CA TYR A 289 -17.68 -4.97 -7.58
C TYR A 289 -17.72 -5.59 -6.18
N THR A 290 -16.65 -5.41 -5.40
CA THR A 290 -16.55 -5.94 -4.03
C THR A 290 -17.62 -5.37 -3.11
N VAL A 291 -17.89 -4.06 -3.17
CA VAL A 291 -18.95 -3.43 -2.37
C VAL A 291 -20.33 -4.05 -2.67
N ARG A 292 -20.56 -4.44 -3.92
CA ARG A 292 -21.84 -5.02 -4.35
C ARG A 292 -21.99 -6.50 -4.03
N MET A 293 -20.91 -7.25 -4.05
CA MET A 293 -20.90 -8.73 -4.03
C MET A 293 -20.08 -9.32 -2.89
N GLY A 294 -19.38 -8.48 -2.09
CA GLY A 294 -18.37 -8.93 -1.14
C GLY A 294 -18.85 -9.97 -0.13
N ASP A 295 -20.05 -9.82 0.40
CA ASP A 295 -20.64 -10.73 1.38
C ASP A 295 -21.01 -12.11 0.78
N ARG A 296 -21.04 -12.23 -0.55
CA ARG A 296 -21.41 -13.47 -1.26
C ARG A 296 -20.21 -14.29 -1.69
N LEU A 297 -19.02 -13.69 -1.70
CA LEU A 297 -17.81 -14.35 -2.17
C LEU A 297 -17.00 -14.92 -1.00
N ARG A 298 -16.70 -16.22 -1.08
CA ARG A 298 -15.78 -16.86 -0.12
C ARG A 298 -14.38 -16.25 -0.26
N ARG A 299 -13.73 -15.96 0.86
CA ARG A 299 -12.38 -15.39 0.92
C ARG A 299 -11.36 -16.27 0.19
N SER A 300 -11.49 -17.59 0.34
CA SER A 300 -10.70 -18.59 -0.36
C SER A 300 -10.81 -18.48 -1.88
N THR A 301 -12.03 -18.34 -2.40
CA THR A 301 -12.28 -18.19 -3.85
C THR A 301 -11.69 -16.86 -4.35
N GLN A 302 -11.87 -15.78 -3.62
CA GLN A 302 -11.28 -14.48 -3.96
C GLN A 302 -9.76 -14.55 -4.05
N ALA A 303 -9.09 -15.21 -3.09
CA ALA A 303 -7.64 -15.37 -3.09
C ALA A 303 -7.15 -16.21 -4.27
N LEU A 304 -7.78 -17.38 -4.55
CA LEU A 304 -7.42 -18.22 -5.67
C LEU A 304 -7.60 -17.52 -7.01
N VAL A 305 -8.75 -16.85 -7.21
CA VAL A 305 -9.02 -16.08 -8.42
C VAL A 305 -8.02 -14.94 -8.58
N SER A 306 -7.64 -14.28 -7.49
CA SER A 306 -6.64 -13.21 -7.53
C SER A 306 -5.27 -13.71 -8.00
N ILE A 307 -4.81 -14.85 -7.48
CA ILE A 307 -3.55 -15.47 -7.94
C ILE A 307 -3.64 -15.85 -9.41
N ALA A 308 -4.74 -16.47 -9.83
CA ALA A 308 -4.96 -16.84 -11.23
C ALA A 308 -4.98 -15.61 -12.16
N LEU A 309 -5.61 -14.50 -11.74
CA LEU A 309 -5.60 -13.25 -12.49
C LEU A 309 -4.21 -12.62 -12.56
N PHE A 310 -3.41 -12.66 -11.49
CA PHE A 310 -2.02 -12.21 -11.53
C PHE A 310 -1.21 -13.04 -12.53
N ILE A 311 -1.32 -14.38 -12.48
CA ILE A 311 -0.63 -15.27 -13.42
C ILE A 311 -1.06 -14.96 -14.85
N ALA A 312 -2.35 -14.76 -15.11
CA ALA A 312 -2.87 -14.39 -16.43
C ALA A 312 -2.32 -13.04 -16.91
N SER A 313 -2.27 -12.04 -16.02
CA SER A 313 -1.67 -10.72 -16.28
C SER A 313 -0.20 -10.83 -16.69
N ILE A 314 0.61 -11.52 -15.87
CA ILE A 314 2.05 -11.69 -16.10
C ILE A 314 2.29 -12.47 -17.39
N SER A 315 1.52 -13.53 -17.64
CA SER A 315 1.59 -14.33 -18.87
C SER A 315 1.22 -13.49 -20.10
N LEU A 316 0.19 -12.66 -20.02
CA LEU A 316 -0.19 -11.75 -21.10
C LEU A 316 0.92 -10.73 -21.39
N LEU A 317 1.55 -10.15 -20.34
CA LEU A 317 2.70 -9.25 -20.49
C LEU A 317 3.88 -9.93 -21.18
N SER A 318 4.17 -11.19 -20.86
CA SER A 318 5.28 -11.93 -21.48
C SER A 318 5.03 -12.25 -22.94
N ALA A 319 3.77 -12.48 -23.33
CA ALA A 319 3.38 -12.93 -24.68
C ALA A 319 3.11 -11.77 -25.66
N THR A 320 2.66 -10.62 -25.16
CA THR A 320 2.21 -9.52 -26.04
C THR A 320 3.35 -8.56 -26.45
N HIS A 321 3.21 -7.98 -27.65
CA HIS A 321 4.04 -6.87 -28.14
C HIS A 321 3.23 -5.55 -28.22
N SER A 322 1.92 -5.62 -28.00
CA SER A 322 1.03 -4.47 -28.04
C SER A 322 0.98 -3.77 -26.69
N TYR A 323 1.27 -2.47 -26.67
CA TYR A 323 1.16 -1.65 -25.46
C TYR A 323 -0.26 -1.63 -24.88
N GLN A 324 -1.30 -1.63 -25.75
CA GLN A 324 -2.70 -1.66 -25.33
C GLN A 324 -3.03 -2.97 -24.60
N LEU A 325 -2.52 -4.11 -25.08
CA LEU A 325 -2.65 -5.38 -24.37
C LEU A 325 -1.83 -5.40 -23.07
N GLY A 326 -0.70 -4.69 -23.04
CA GLY A 326 0.05 -4.42 -21.82
C GLY A 326 -0.79 -3.66 -20.79
N GLN A 327 -1.54 -2.63 -21.22
CA GLN A 327 -2.48 -1.92 -20.35
C GLN A 327 -3.61 -2.83 -19.83
N VAL A 328 -4.15 -3.74 -20.70
CA VAL A 328 -5.14 -4.74 -20.27
C VAL A 328 -4.54 -5.67 -19.22
N ALA A 329 -3.30 -6.10 -19.38
CA ALA A 329 -2.61 -6.92 -18.38
C ALA A 329 -2.48 -6.19 -17.05
N TYR A 330 -2.04 -4.93 -17.05
CA TYR A 330 -1.97 -4.12 -15.83
C TYR A 330 -3.35 -3.86 -15.20
N PHE A 331 -4.39 -3.69 -16.00
CA PHE A 331 -5.77 -3.61 -15.51
C PHE A 331 -6.16 -4.90 -14.75
N ILE A 332 -5.88 -6.08 -15.33
CA ILE A 332 -6.11 -7.37 -14.69
C ILE A 332 -5.33 -7.50 -13.40
N ALA A 333 -4.05 -7.06 -13.38
CA ALA A 333 -3.24 -7.02 -12.17
C ALA A 333 -3.84 -6.12 -11.08
N GLY A 334 -4.44 -4.98 -11.46
CA GLY A 334 -5.15 -4.09 -10.55
C GLY A 334 -6.36 -4.74 -9.89
N VAL A 335 -7.17 -5.46 -10.69
CA VAL A 335 -8.30 -6.26 -10.18
C VAL A 335 -7.79 -7.32 -9.20
N ALA A 336 -6.79 -8.09 -9.60
CA ALA A 336 -6.19 -9.15 -8.78
C ALA A 336 -5.66 -8.60 -7.45
N HIS A 337 -4.95 -7.47 -7.50
CA HIS A 337 -4.38 -6.83 -6.31
C HIS A 337 -5.45 -6.48 -5.28
N LEU A 338 -6.54 -5.83 -5.72
CA LEU A 338 -7.58 -5.42 -4.78
C LEU A 338 -8.35 -6.62 -4.21
N GLN A 339 -8.70 -7.60 -5.03
CA GLN A 339 -9.41 -8.81 -4.57
C GLN A 339 -8.58 -9.57 -3.53
N MET A 340 -7.27 -9.73 -3.75
CA MET A 340 -6.37 -10.34 -2.78
C MET A 340 -6.34 -9.54 -1.47
N ALA A 341 -6.18 -8.22 -1.57
CA ALA A 341 -6.15 -7.35 -0.40
C ALA A 341 -7.45 -7.44 0.40
N VAL A 342 -8.61 -7.45 -0.26
CA VAL A 342 -9.92 -7.58 0.40
C VAL A 342 -10.03 -8.94 1.08
N ALA A 343 -9.71 -10.05 0.40
CA ALA A 343 -9.82 -11.39 0.98
C ALA A 343 -8.98 -11.54 2.26
N LEU A 344 -7.71 -11.11 2.23
CA LEU A 344 -6.80 -11.25 3.36
C LEU A 344 -7.12 -10.26 4.49
N ASN A 345 -7.50 -9.03 4.16
CA ASN A 345 -7.95 -8.05 5.16
C ASN A 345 -9.21 -8.52 5.90
N THR A 346 -10.21 -9.01 5.15
CA THR A 346 -11.46 -9.51 5.73
C THR A 346 -11.21 -10.74 6.61
N LEU A 347 -10.28 -11.63 6.23
CA LEU A 347 -9.87 -12.73 7.09
C LEU A 347 -9.35 -12.20 8.43
N ILE A 348 -8.35 -11.33 8.40
CA ILE A 348 -7.69 -10.87 9.63
C ILE A 348 -8.64 -10.04 10.50
N GLN A 349 -9.35 -9.08 9.90
CA GLN A 349 -10.26 -8.20 10.66
C GLN A 349 -11.49 -8.93 11.20
N GLY A 350 -11.98 -9.95 10.50
CA GLY A 350 -13.16 -10.70 10.88
C GLY A 350 -12.92 -11.84 11.84
N THR A 351 -11.65 -12.29 12.00
CA THR A 351 -11.37 -13.51 12.78
C THR A 351 -10.39 -13.32 13.93
N VAL A 352 -9.60 -12.24 13.91
CA VAL A 352 -8.62 -11.99 14.98
C VAL A 352 -9.27 -11.17 16.10
N PRO A 353 -9.16 -11.61 17.39
CA PRO A 353 -9.63 -10.85 18.53
C PRO A 353 -9.04 -9.43 18.57
N ASP A 354 -9.80 -8.46 19.11
CA ASP A 354 -9.43 -7.05 19.13
C ASP A 354 -8.06 -6.79 19.75
N GLU A 355 -7.68 -7.57 20.77
CA GLU A 355 -6.39 -7.50 21.45
C GLU A 355 -5.19 -7.76 20.52
N TYR A 356 -5.33 -8.68 19.55
CA TYR A 356 -4.27 -9.06 18.60
C TYR A 356 -4.44 -8.44 17.22
N ARG A 357 -5.59 -7.83 16.89
CA ARG A 357 -5.94 -7.35 15.55
C ARG A 357 -4.91 -6.35 14.99
N GLY A 358 -4.49 -5.38 15.79
CA GLY A 358 -3.47 -4.41 15.37
C GLY A 358 -2.14 -5.06 15.03
N ARG A 359 -1.70 -6.05 15.84
CA ARG A 359 -0.46 -6.80 15.62
C ARG A 359 -0.56 -7.67 14.36
N ALA A 360 -1.69 -8.35 14.17
CA ALA A 360 -1.95 -9.18 12.99
C ALA A 360 -1.93 -8.35 11.69
N MET A 361 -2.57 -7.18 11.70
CA MET A 361 -2.53 -6.25 10.57
C MET A 361 -1.11 -5.74 10.27
N SER A 362 -0.29 -5.53 11.30
CA SER A 362 1.11 -5.13 11.10
C SER A 362 1.92 -6.22 10.40
N PHE A 363 1.75 -7.49 10.75
CA PHE A 363 2.43 -8.61 10.06
C PHE A 363 1.93 -8.80 8.63
N TYR A 364 0.64 -8.62 8.38
CA TYR A 364 0.09 -8.62 7.03
C TYR A 364 0.71 -7.52 6.16
N LEU A 365 0.77 -6.28 6.66
CA LEU A 365 1.40 -5.17 5.97
C LEU A 365 2.90 -5.39 5.77
N LEU A 366 3.58 -5.98 6.75
CA LEU A 366 4.98 -6.37 6.62
C LEU A 366 5.19 -7.36 5.47
N GLY A 367 4.30 -8.35 5.30
CA GLY A 367 4.32 -9.27 4.17
C GLY A 367 4.24 -8.54 2.83
N ILE A 368 3.32 -7.57 2.71
CA ILE A 368 3.20 -6.74 1.50
C ILE A 368 4.46 -5.92 1.25
N LEU A 369 4.89 -5.16 2.26
CA LEU A 369 6.01 -4.22 2.12
C LEU A 369 7.35 -4.92 1.92
N ALA A 370 7.53 -6.14 2.41
CA ALA A 370 8.73 -6.95 2.18
C ALA A 370 8.75 -7.59 0.78
N GLY A 371 7.59 -8.00 0.27
CA GLY A 371 7.50 -8.65 -1.05
C GLY A 371 7.82 -7.72 -2.21
N ILE A 372 7.37 -6.46 -2.14
CA ILE A 372 7.58 -5.48 -3.22
C ILE A 372 9.08 -5.29 -3.57
N PRO A 373 9.97 -4.96 -2.63
CA PRO A 373 11.39 -4.78 -2.94
C PRO A 373 12.07 -6.07 -3.39
N ILE A 374 11.69 -7.23 -2.82
CA ILE A 374 12.21 -8.52 -3.27
C ILE A 374 11.83 -8.75 -4.73
N GLY A 375 10.56 -8.66 -5.06
CA GLY A 375 10.06 -8.89 -6.43
C GLY A 375 10.63 -7.90 -7.43
N SER A 376 10.61 -6.60 -7.12
CA SER A 376 11.13 -5.57 -8.05
C SER A 376 12.64 -5.72 -8.31
N GLN A 377 13.42 -6.08 -7.28
CA GLN A 377 14.87 -6.34 -7.45
C GLN A 377 15.12 -7.59 -8.30
N VAL A 378 14.41 -8.68 -8.02
CA VAL A 378 14.54 -9.93 -8.77
C VAL A 378 14.13 -9.73 -10.23
N LEU A 379 12.94 -9.14 -10.47
CA LEU A 379 12.43 -8.88 -11.82
C LEU A 379 13.33 -7.91 -12.60
N GLY A 380 13.82 -6.85 -11.94
CA GLY A 380 14.73 -5.89 -12.57
C GLY A 380 16.07 -6.52 -12.95
N SER A 381 16.70 -7.24 -12.01
CA SER A 381 18.01 -7.84 -12.23
C SER A 381 17.98 -8.99 -13.23
N LEU A 382 17.01 -9.90 -13.13
CA LEU A 382 16.84 -10.98 -14.10
C LEU A 382 16.43 -10.43 -15.47
N GLY A 383 15.57 -9.41 -15.51
CA GLY A 383 15.17 -8.75 -16.75
C GLY A 383 16.35 -8.17 -17.52
N ASP A 384 17.33 -7.62 -16.82
CA ASP A 384 18.56 -7.10 -17.45
C ASP A 384 19.48 -8.22 -17.97
N VAL A 385 19.49 -9.42 -17.35
CA VAL A 385 20.42 -10.52 -17.69
C VAL A 385 19.85 -11.46 -18.74
N ILE A 386 18.59 -11.92 -18.56
CA ILE A 386 17.96 -12.94 -19.41
C ILE A 386 16.81 -12.38 -20.27
N GLY A 387 16.55 -11.06 -20.15
CA GLY A 387 15.45 -10.37 -20.83
C GLY A 387 14.14 -10.42 -20.08
N PHE A 388 13.38 -9.32 -20.15
CA PHE A 388 12.12 -9.16 -19.38
C PHE A 388 11.04 -10.19 -19.76
N ARG A 389 10.94 -10.61 -21.03
CA ARG A 389 9.96 -11.64 -21.43
C ARG A 389 10.20 -12.97 -20.75
N THR A 390 11.45 -13.44 -20.78
CA THR A 390 11.86 -14.69 -20.12
C THR A 390 11.65 -14.58 -18.61
N THR A 391 12.01 -13.45 -18.02
CA THR A 391 11.82 -13.17 -16.58
C THR A 391 10.35 -13.25 -16.20
N LEU A 392 9.45 -12.64 -16.98
CA LEU A 392 8.01 -12.70 -16.72
C LEU A 392 7.43 -14.12 -16.89
N VAL A 393 7.95 -14.92 -17.83
CA VAL A 393 7.55 -16.35 -17.92
C VAL A 393 7.95 -17.11 -16.66
N LEU A 394 9.18 -16.90 -16.17
CA LEU A 394 9.64 -17.54 -14.93
C LEU A 394 8.84 -17.07 -13.72
N ASP A 395 8.52 -15.78 -13.66
CA ASP A 395 7.70 -15.19 -12.60
C ASP A 395 6.28 -15.78 -12.57
N ALA A 396 5.62 -15.86 -13.73
CA ALA A 396 4.32 -16.51 -13.87
C ALA A 396 4.36 -18.00 -13.49
N ALA A 397 5.41 -18.72 -13.91
CA ALA A 397 5.61 -20.12 -13.56
C ALA A 397 5.83 -20.33 -12.07
N ALA A 398 6.66 -19.49 -11.44
CA ALA A 398 6.89 -19.52 -10.00
C ALA A 398 5.60 -19.23 -9.21
N PHE A 399 4.81 -18.24 -9.64
CA PHE A 399 3.53 -17.96 -9.00
C PHE A 399 2.49 -19.06 -9.23
N ALA A 400 2.51 -19.71 -10.42
CA ALA A 400 1.67 -20.88 -10.70
C ALA A 400 2.05 -22.08 -9.81
N LEU A 401 3.32 -22.27 -9.48
CA LEU A 401 3.75 -23.29 -8.52
C LEU A 401 3.21 -22.98 -7.12
N VAL A 402 3.20 -21.73 -6.69
CA VAL A 402 2.55 -21.32 -5.43
C VAL A 402 1.06 -21.65 -5.44
N LEU A 403 0.36 -21.32 -6.52
CA LEU A 403 -1.06 -21.66 -6.70
C LEU A 403 -1.28 -23.18 -6.66
N GLY A 404 -0.47 -23.93 -7.39
CA GLY A 404 -0.52 -25.40 -7.42
C GLY A 404 -0.31 -26.02 -6.04
N ALA A 405 0.71 -25.57 -5.32
CA ALA A 405 0.98 -26.02 -3.94
C ALA A 405 -0.18 -25.70 -3.00
N LEU A 406 -0.78 -24.51 -3.12
CA LEU A 406 -1.92 -24.07 -2.33
C LEU A 406 -3.16 -24.96 -2.60
N VAL A 407 -3.42 -25.30 -3.87
CA VAL A 407 -4.55 -26.13 -4.29
C VAL A 407 -4.34 -27.59 -3.85
N VAL A 408 -3.17 -28.16 -4.12
CA VAL A 408 -2.84 -29.57 -3.78
C VAL A 408 -2.83 -29.78 -2.28
N SER A 409 -2.30 -28.84 -1.49
CA SER A 409 -2.30 -28.94 -0.02
C SER A 409 -3.68 -28.77 0.60
N GLY A 410 -4.64 -28.20 -0.12
CA GLY A 410 -5.95 -27.85 0.41
C GLY A 410 -5.96 -26.65 1.37
N TRP A 411 -4.81 -26.01 1.59
CA TRP A 411 -4.67 -24.91 2.56
C TRP A 411 -5.49 -23.67 2.21
N TRP A 412 -5.87 -23.50 0.95
CA TRP A 412 -6.75 -22.41 0.54
C TRP A 412 -8.09 -22.37 1.28
N ARG A 413 -8.57 -23.53 1.78
CA ARG A 413 -9.82 -23.64 2.56
C ARG A 413 -9.70 -22.95 3.91
N ASP A 414 -8.51 -22.90 4.46
CA ASP A 414 -8.21 -22.26 5.75
C ASP A 414 -8.51 -20.74 5.72
N LEU A 415 -8.57 -20.13 4.51
CA LEU A 415 -8.95 -18.72 4.37
C LEU A 415 -10.43 -18.45 4.67
N ASP A 416 -11.27 -19.47 4.72
CA ASP A 416 -12.68 -19.37 5.11
C ASP A 416 -12.91 -19.63 6.60
N ALA A 417 -11.84 -19.79 7.39
CA ALA A 417 -11.89 -20.07 8.82
C ALA A 417 -12.77 -19.06 9.57
N THR A 418 -13.54 -19.58 10.53
CA THR A 418 -14.33 -18.77 11.46
C THR A 418 -13.50 -18.30 12.67
N PRO A 419 -13.97 -17.28 13.43
CA PRO A 419 -13.28 -16.83 14.64
C PRO A 419 -13.04 -17.96 15.66
N GLU A 420 -14.00 -18.87 15.83
CA GLU A 420 -13.92 -20.00 16.76
C GLU A 420 -12.80 -20.97 16.35
N GLN A 421 -12.70 -21.30 15.07
CA GLN A 421 -11.65 -22.18 14.53
C GLN A 421 -10.25 -21.59 14.69
N ILE A 422 -10.13 -20.26 14.68
CA ILE A 422 -8.83 -19.60 14.89
C ILE A 422 -8.48 -19.52 16.37
N SER A 423 -9.47 -19.34 17.28
CA SER A 423 -9.24 -19.29 18.72
C SER A 423 -8.77 -20.66 19.26
N ASP A 424 -9.37 -21.73 18.80
CA ASP A 424 -9.16 -23.08 19.34
C ASP A 424 -7.91 -23.78 18.76
N GLY A 425 -7.27 -23.20 17.74
CA GLY A 425 -6.10 -23.79 17.09
C GLY A 425 -6.39 -25.13 16.39
N ALA A 426 -7.66 -25.46 16.18
CA ALA A 426 -8.07 -26.73 15.58
C ALA A 426 -7.72 -26.75 14.09
N PRO A 427 -7.16 -27.85 13.55
CA PRO A 427 -7.01 -28.05 12.10
C PRO A 427 -8.40 -28.14 11.45
N ILE A 428 -8.59 -27.45 10.33
CA ILE A 428 -9.80 -27.48 9.49
C ILE A 428 -9.80 -28.75 8.65
#